data_2ada3c16715b82f87b07d5bb8e7b0a80
#
_entry.id   2ada3c16715b82f87b07d5bb8e7b0a80
#
_cell.length_a   1.000
_cell.length_b   1.000
_cell.length_c   1.000
_cell.angle_alpha   90.00
_cell.angle_beta   90.00
_cell.angle_gamma   90.00
#
_symmetry.space_group_name_H-M   'P 1'
#
loop_
_entity.id
_entity.type
_entity.pdbx_description
1 polymer ?
#
loop_
_entity_poly.entity_id
_entity_poly.type
_entity_poly.pdbx_seq_one_letter_code
_entity_poly.pdbx_strand_id
1 'polypeptide(L)'
;MKVAVVILNYNGRKFLEQFLPNVIANCDPATTEVVVADNASTDDSVSFMRERFPDIRLIENGSNGGFATGYNLALRQVEAQYYVLLNSDIEVTPHWIEPVIELMDADQQIAACQPKILSYYHKEQFEYAGASGGFIDKYGYPFCRGRVFQNLEVDKGQYDTPMEVFWATGACMFVRADLYHKVGGLDDSFFAHMEEIDLCWRLKNAGYQVYCCPQSRVYHIGGGTLPKNSPRKTYLNFRNNLSLLVKNLPKKRVHRIILYRILLDWVAALKFLFEGCPKDFGMVFKAHWDFYRRLKSLREKRRDCEHRQVSCVYWRNIVFDNVFLGKKKYSELKESDFTTASQSL
;
A
#
# COMPACT_ATOMS: atom_id res chain seq x y z
N MET A 1 2.05 -18.96 -15.70
CA MET A 1 0.84 -18.92 -14.87
C MET A 1 0.11 -17.59 -15.11
N LYS A 2 -1.24 -17.56 -15.03
CA LYS A 2 -1.96 -16.27 -15.20
C LYS A 2 -1.79 -15.39 -13.97
N VAL A 3 -1.98 -15.94 -12.77
CA VAL A 3 -1.88 -15.23 -11.50
C VAL A 3 -0.88 -15.92 -10.58
N ALA A 4 -0.05 -15.15 -9.89
CA ALA A 4 0.75 -15.64 -8.76
C ALA A 4 0.38 -14.87 -7.51
N VAL A 5 -0.19 -15.56 -6.53
CA VAL A 5 -0.47 -15.02 -5.19
C VAL A 5 0.78 -15.24 -4.34
N VAL A 6 1.47 -14.15 -4.03
CA VAL A 6 2.72 -14.19 -3.26
C VAL A 6 2.47 -13.64 -1.86
N ILE A 7 2.65 -14.51 -0.87
CA ILE A 7 2.46 -14.19 0.54
C ILE A 7 3.84 -13.95 1.16
N LEU A 8 4.15 -12.69 1.53
CA LEU A 8 5.39 -12.38 2.24
C LEU A 8 5.22 -12.66 3.73
N ASN A 9 6.06 -13.57 4.25
CA ASN A 9 6.04 -13.98 5.66
C ASN A 9 7.29 -13.51 6.41
N TYR A 10 7.13 -13.03 7.63
CA TYR A 10 8.20 -12.81 8.60
C TYR A 10 7.70 -13.05 10.02
N ASN A 11 8.15 -14.12 10.66
CA ASN A 11 7.71 -14.54 12.01
C ASN A 11 6.18 -14.62 12.12
N GLY A 12 5.53 -15.12 11.07
CA GLY A 12 4.08 -15.16 10.92
C GLY A 12 3.48 -16.56 10.93
N ARG A 13 4.15 -17.56 11.50
CA ARG A 13 3.72 -18.96 11.52
C ARG A 13 2.24 -19.13 11.87
N LYS A 14 1.76 -18.41 12.90
CA LYS A 14 0.36 -18.45 13.32
C LYS A 14 -0.62 -17.95 12.25
N PHE A 15 -0.21 -16.95 11.45
CA PHE A 15 -1.06 -16.43 10.36
C PHE A 15 -1.06 -17.38 9.16
N LEU A 16 0.08 -17.99 8.84
CA LEU A 16 0.14 -19.03 7.82
C LEU A 16 -0.76 -20.22 8.21
N GLU A 17 -0.71 -20.67 9.45
CA GLU A 17 -1.57 -21.75 9.93
C GLU A 17 -3.06 -21.41 9.82
N GLN A 18 -3.42 -20.16 10.13
CA GLN A 18 -4.81 -19.71 10.15
C GLN A 18 -5.38 -19.41 8.76
N PHE A 19 -4.62 -18.76 7.87
CA PHE A 19 -5.15 -18.18 6.65
C PHE A 19 -4.68 -18.86 5.36
N LEU A 20 -3.51 -19.49 5.33
CA LEU A 20 -3.02 -20.14 4.11
C LEU A 20 -3.96 -21.24 3.58
N PRO A 21 -4.60 -22.09 4.42
CA PRO A 21 -5.60 -23.05 3.93
C PRO A 21 -6.78 -22.39 3.21
N ASN A 22 -7.24 -21.24 3.73
CA ASN A 22 -8.32 -20.46 3.12
C ASN A 22 -7.89 -19.88 1.76
N VAL A 23 -6.67 -19.35 1.66
CA VAL A 23 -6.12 -18.83 0.39
C VAL A 23 -6.02 -19.94 -0.65
N ILE A 24 -5.45 -21.10 -0.29
CA ILE A 24 -5.29 -22.25 -1.18
C ILE A 24 -6.67 -22.74 -1.69
N ALA A 25 -7.64 -22.87 -0.79
CA ALA A 25 -8.98 -23.38 -1.12
C ALA A 25 -9.78 -22.43 -2.05
N ASN A 26 -9.41 -21.14 -2.11
CA ASN A 26 -10.06 -20.13 -2.94
C ASN A 26 -9.19 -19.66 -4.13
N CYS A 27 -8.21 -20.45 -4.53
CA CYS A 27 -7.41 -20.26 -5.73
C CYS A 27 -7.59 -21.45 -6.67
N ASP A 28 -7.90 -21.18 -7.93
CA ASP A 28 -7.94 -22.24 -8.97
C ASP A 28 -6.50 -22.62 -9.37
N PRO A 29 -6.03 -23.85 -9.09
CA PRO A 29 -4.66 -24.26 -9.39
C PRO A 29 -4.33 -24.31 -10.89
N ALA A 30 -5.35 -24.32 -11.76
CA ALA A 30 -5.13 -24.30 -13.20
C ALA A 30 -4.65 -22.91 -13.69
N THR A 31 -5.01 -21.85 -12.99
CA THR A 31 -4.72 -20.46 -13.38
C THR A 31 -3.87 -19.69 -12.38
N THR A 32 -3.81 -20.16 -11.12
CA THR A 32 -3.22 -19.45 -10.01
C THR A 32 -2.19 -20.29 -9.26
N GLU A 33 -0.98 -19.77 -9.12
CA GLU A 33 0.06 -20.31 -8.24
C GLU A 33 0.04 -19.57 -6.89
N VAL A 34 0.03 -20.30 -5.78
CA VAL A 34 0.23 -19.74 -4.43
C VAL A 34 1.69 -19.94 -4.03
N VAL A 35 2.36 -18.87 -3.63
CA VAL A 35 3.77 -18.85 -3.24
C VAL A 35 3.90 -18.21 -1.86
N VAL A 36 4.63 -18.84 -0.96
CA VAL A 36 5.02 -18.22 0.31
C VAL A 36 6.47 -17.79 0.21
N ALA A 37 6.74 -16.50 0.42
CA ALA A 37 8.08 -15.94 0.45
C ALA A 37 8.48 -15.64 1.90
N ASP A 38 9.39 -16.42 2.45
CA ASP A 38 9.88 -16.23 3.81
C ASP A 38 11.02 -15.22 3.84
N ASN A 39 10.82 -14.16 4.61
CA ASN A 39 11.75 -13.04 4.73
C ASN A 39 12.78 -13.22 5.85
N ALA A 40 13.37 -14.42 5.94
CA ALA A 40 14.29 -14.87 6.98
C ALA A 40 13.67 -14.89 8.38
N SER A 41 12.55 -15.61 8.52
CA SER A 41 11.89 -15.84 9.81
C SER A 41 12.82 -16.54 10.79
N THR A 42 12.68 -16.18 12.06
CA THR A 42 13.43 -16.78 13.18
C THR A 42 12.54 -17.68 14.06
N ASP A 43 11.24 -17.71 13.75
CA ASP A 43 10.28 -18.66 14.32
C ASP A 43 10.26 -19.96 13.48
N ASP A 44 9.33 -20.86 13.78
CA ASP A 44 9.17 -22.14 13.09
C ASP A 44 8.39 -22.05 11.76
N SER A 45 8.23 -20.85 11.16
CA SER A 45 7.49 -20.65 9.89
C SER A 45 7.99 -21.55 8.76
N VAL A 46 9.30 -21.64 8.55
CA VAL A 46 9.90 -22.41 7.44
C VAL A 46 9.69 -23.91 7.63
N SER A 47 9.96 -24.45 8.83
CA SER A 47 9.71 -25.87 9.12
C SER A 47 8.23 -26.22 9.03
N PHE A 48 7.36 -25.37 9.54
CA PHE A 48 5.91 -25.50 9.43
C PHE A 48 5.45 -25.58 7.95
N MET A 49 5.96 -24.71 7.08
CA MET A 49 5.64 -24.77 5.65
C MET A 49 6.07 -26.08 5.00
N ARG A 50 7.30 -26.51 5.27
CA ARG A 50 7.84 -27.76 4.70
C ARG A 50 7.09 -29.02 5.16
N GLU A 51 6.62 -29.03 6.40
CA GLU A 51 5.91 -30.16 7.01
C GLU A 51 4.42 -30.21 6.62
N ARG A 52 3.75 -29.05 6.64
CA ARG A 52 2.28 -28.99 6.49
C ARG A 52 1.82 -28.63 5.10
N PHE A 53 2.66 -27.95 4.30
CA PHE A 53 2.34 -27.49 2.95
C PHE A 53 3.48 -27.78 1.97
N PRO A 54 3.92 -29.05 1.83
CA PRO A 54 5.08 -29.43 1.00
C PRO A 54 4.87 -29.12 -0.49
N ASP A 55 3.62 -29.07 -0.95
CA ASP A 55 3.27 -28.78 -2.35
C ASP A 55 3.22 -27.26 -2.66
N ILE A 56 3.24 -26.41 -1.64
CA ILE A 56 3.27 -24.96 -1.83
C ILE A 56 4.71 -24.48 -1.99
N ARG A 57 4.94 -23.75 -3.07
CA ARG A 57 6.26 -23.19 -3.34
C ARG A 57 6.69 -22.24 -2.24
N LEU A 58 7.81 -22.55 -1.57
CA LEU A 58 8.45 -21.74 -0.57
C LEU A 58 9.71 -21.10 -1.15
N ILE A 59 9.78 -19.76 -1.09
CA ILE A 59 10.96 -18.96 -1.44
C ILE A 59 11.57 -18.42 -0.16
N GLU A 60 12.84 -18.72 0.11
CA GLU A 60 13.57 -18.21 1.27
C GLU A 60 14.46 -17.05 0.85
N ASN A 61 14.13 -15.83 1.28
CA ASN A 61 14.86 -14.60 0.89
C ASN A 61 16.26 -14.45 1.55
N GLY A 62 16.58 -15.28 2.54
CA GLY A 62 17.87 -15.31 3.22
C GLY A 62 18.16 -14.13 4.17
N SER A 63 17.43 -13.01 4.06
CA SER A 63 17.56 -11.86 4.96
C SER A 63 16.27 -11.04 5.01
N ASN A 64 15.97 -10.40 6.16
CA ASN A 64 14.83 -9.50 6.29
C ASN A 64 15.17 -8.09 5.81
N GLY A 65 14.95 -7.83 4.55
CA GLY A 65 15.06 -6.49 3.94
C GLY A 65 13.83 -5.60 4.09
N GLY A 66 12.81 -6.03 4.87
CA GLY A 66 11.51 -5.38 4.96
C GLY A 66 10.54 -5.81 3.85
N PHE A 67 9.41 -5.12 3.76
CA PHE A 67 8.34 -5.43 2.81
C PHE A 67 8.79 -5.27 1.35
N ALA A 68 9.38 -4.12 1.01
CA ALA A 68 9.77 -3.81 -0.35
C ALA A 68 10.83 -4.78 -0.89
N THR A 69 11.94 -4.97 -0.19
CA THR A 69 13.01 -5.89 -0.61
C THR A 69 12.52 -7.33 -0.62
N GLY A 70 11.71 -7.73 0.37
CA GLY A 70 11.16 -9.08 0.45
C GLY A 70 10.36 -9.45 -0.79
N TYR A 71 9.41 -8.60 -1.20
CA TYR A 71 8.66 -8.83 -2.44
C TYR A 71 9.53 -8.75 -3.69
N ASN A 72 10.44 -7.79 -3.78
CA ASN A 72 11.32 -7.70 -4.95
C ASN A 72 12.17 -8.96 -5.16
N LEU A 73 12.69 -9.56 -4.08
CA LEU A 73 13.48 -10.80 -4.15
C LEU A 73 12.61 -11.99 -4.56
N ALA A 74 11.41 -12.12 -4.01
CA ALA A 74 10.49 -13.19 -4.33
C ALA A 74 9.99 -13.09 -5.77
N LEU A 75 9.51 -11.90 -6.20
CA LEU A 75 8.90 -11.71 -7.52
C LEU A 75 9.90 -11.82 -8.69
N ARG A 76 11.20 -11.74 -8.45
CA ARG A 76 12.22 -12.07 -9.47
C ARG A 76 12.28 -13.57 -9.79
N GLN A 77 11.74 -14.41 -8.92
CA GLN A 77 11.75 -15.86 -9.04
C GLN A 77 10.39 -16.41 -9.48
N VAL A 78 9.38 -15.56 -9.69
CA VAL A 78 8.00 -15.92 -10.01
C VAL A 78 7.64 -15.42 -11.40
N GLU A 79 7.09 -16.30 -12.24
CA GLU A 79 6.64 -15.98 -13.60
C GLU A 79 5.13 -16.06 -13.69
N ALA A 80 4.45 -14.92 -13.85
CA ALA A 80 3.02 -14.81 -14.04
C ALA A 80 2.65 -13.55 -14.83
N GLN A 81 1.43 -13.47 -15.34
CA GLN A 81 0.91 -12.27 -15.98
C GLN A 81 0.54 -11.20 -14.93
N TYR A 82 0.01 -11.65 -13.78
CA TYR A 82 -0.37 -10.82 -12.66
C TYR A 82 0.28 -11.31 -11.37
N TYR A 83 0.83 -10.42 -10.60
CA TYR A 83 1.20 -10.68 -9.21
C TYR A 83 0.11 -10.20 -8.27
N VAL A 84 -0.15 -10.98 -7.23
CA VAL A 84 -0.95 -10.55 -6.09
C VAL A 84 -0.03 -10.49 -4.87
N LEU A 85 0.31 -9.30 -4.42
CA LEU A 85 0.99 -9.10 -3.15
C LEU A 85 -0.05 -9.28 -2.06
N LEU A 86 0.08 -10.31 -1.23
CA LEU A 86 -0.90 -10.66 -0.20
C LEU A 86 -0.24 -10.76 1.17
N ASN A 87 -0.77 -10.04 2.16
CA ASN A 87 -0.33 -10.21 3.54
C ASN A 87 -0.73 -11.58 4.10
N SER A 88 0.07 -12.14 5.00
CA SER A 88 -0.19 -13.42 5.63
C SER A 88 -1.39 -13.42 6.59
N ASP A 89 -1.89 -12.25 7.01
CA ASP A 89 -3.01 -12.05 7.93
C ASP A 89 -4.32 -11.64 7.22
N ILE A 90 -4.51 -12.14 5.99
CA ILE A 90 -5.70 -11.92 5.16
C ILE A 90 -6.55 -13.21 5.06
N GLU A 91 -7.86 -13.08 5.32
CA GLU A 91 -8.88 -14.05 4.92
C GLU A 91 -9.47 -13.63 3.58
N VAL A 92 -9.38 -14.50 2.57
CA VAL A 92 -9.98 -14.25 1.26
C VAL A 92 -11.40 -14.85 1.17
N THR A 93 -12.24 -14.30 0.29
CA THR A 93 -13.58 -14.83 0.01
C THR A 93 -13.58 -15.71 -1.25
N PRO A 94 -14.61 -16.56 -1.45
CA PRO A 94 -14.78 -17.24 -2.74
C PRO A 94 -14.78 -16.25 -3.91
N HIS A 95 -14.16 -16.64 -5.02
CA HIS A 95 -14.10 -15.83 -6.25
C HIS A 95 -13.48 -14.43 -6.09
N TRP A 96 -12.50 -14.27 -5.18
CA TRP A 96 -11.86 -12.97 -4.92
C TRP A 96 -10.89 -12.51 -6.01
N ILE A 97 -10.40 -13.43 -6.84
CA ILE A 97 -9.42 -13.15 -7.90
C ILE A 97 -10.13 -12.73 -9.19
N GLU A 98 -11.18 -13.46 -9.58
CA GLU A 98 -11.80 -13.39 -10.90
C GLU A 98 -12.31 -11.99 -11.25
N PRO A 99 -13.10 -11.27 -10.39
CA PRO A 99 -13.59 -9.94 -10.75
C PRO A 99 -12.48 -8.92 -10.96
N VAL A 100 -11.35 -9.07 -10.26
CA VAL A 100 -10.20 -8.17 -10.39
C VAL A 100 -9.49 -8.44 -11.72
N ILE A 101 -9.27 -9.72 -12.06
CA ILE A 101 -8.61 -10.10 -13.31
C ILE A 101 -9.47 -9.75 -14.50
N GLU A 102 -10.79 -9.97 -14.45
CA GLU A 102 -11.73 -9.56 -15.50
C GLU A 102 -11.68 -8.05 -15.76
N LEU A 103 -11.69 -7.25 -14.68
CA LEU A 103 -11.57 -5.79 -14.78
C LEU A 103 -10.24 -5.38 -15.41
N MET A 104 -9.13 -5.99 -14.98
CA MET A 104 -7.80 -5.67 -15.49
C MET A 104 -7.62 -6.16 -16.94
N ASP A 105 -8.16 -7.33 -17.30
CA ASP A 105 -8.10 -7.85 -18.68
C ASP A 105 -8.91 -6.98 -19.66
N ALA A 106 -10.05 -6.44 -19.21
CA ALA A 106 -10.90 -5.57 -20.02
C ALA A 106 -10.26 -4.22 -20.34
N ASP A 107 -9.36 -3.71 -19.47
CA ASP A 107 -8.66 -2.44 -19.68
C ASP A 107 -7.16 -2.57 -19.38
N GLN A 108 -6.35 -2.55 -20.44
CA GLN A 108 -4.89 -2.66 -20.33
C GLN A 108 -4.22 -1.41 -19.71
N GLN A 109 -4.94 -0.31 -19.51
CA GLN A 109 -4.44 0.87 -18.80
C GLN A 109 -4.44 0.66 -17.27
N ILE A 110 -5.19 -0.32 -16.75
CA ILE A 110 -5.20 -0.66 -15.33
C ILE A 110 -3.94 -1.48 -15.01
N ALA A 111 -2.96 -0.83 -14.41
CA ALA A 111 -1.69 -1.44 -14.03
C ALA A 111 -1.75 -2.17 -12.69
N ALA A 112 -2.52 -1.64 -11.74
CA ALA A 112 -2.71 -2.23 -10.42
C ALA A 112 -4.15 -2.07 -9.95
N CYS A 113 -4.60 -3.01 -9.12
CA CYS A 113 -5.93 -3.00 -8.54
C CYS A 113 -5.90 -3.58 -7.12
N GLN A 114 -6.85 -3.19 -6.29
CA GLN A 114 -7.11 -3.82 -5.00
C GLN A 114 -8.57 -4.24 -4.87
N PRO A 115 -8.86 -5.29 -4.08
CA PRO A 115 -10.22 -5.59 -3.64
C PRO A 115 -10.69 -4.58 -2.59
N LYS A 116 -11.95 -4.67 -2.17
CA LYS A 116 -12.44 -4.05 -0.95
C LYS A 116 -11.82 -4.75 0.26
N ILE A 117 -11.17 -3.98 1.14
CA ILE A 117 -10.55 -4.49 2.36
C ILE A 117 -11.43 -4.17 3.56
N LEU A 118 -11.95 -5.20 4.20
CA LEU A 118 -12.77 -5.11 5.41
C LEU A 118 -12.00 -5.62 6.63
N SER A 119 -12.44 -5.22 7.81
CA SER A 119 -11.84 -5.68 9.06
C SER A 119 -12.17 -7.15 9.32
N TYR A 120 -11.19 -7.95 9.70
CA TYR A 120 -11.40 -9.35 10.08
C TYR A 120 -12.28 -9.49 11.33
N TYR A 121 -12.10 -8.61 12.32
CA TYR A 121 -12.84 -8.66 13.58
C TYR A 121 -14.21 -7.99 13.50
N HIS A 122 -14.39 -7.05 12.58
CA HIS A 122 -15.64 -6.29 12.38
C HIS A 122 -15.95 -6.28 10.89
N LYS A 123 -16.47 -7.40 10.39
CA LYS A 123 -16.64 -7.67 8.94
C LYS A 123 -17.53 -6.66 8.21
N GLU A 124 -18.31 -5.88 8.97
CA GLU A 124 -19.13 -4.79 8.48
C GLU A 124 -18.38 -3.43 8.38
N GLN A 125 -17.12 -3.35 8.84
CA GLN A 125 -16.35 -2.12 8.80
C GLN A 125 -15.20 -2.21 7.78
N PHE A 126 -14.90 -1.06 7.17
CA PHE A 126 -13.68 -0.96 6.38
C PHE A 126 -12.43 -1.15 7.24
N GLU A 127 -11.39 -1.73 6.66
CA GLU A 127 -10.12 -1.87 7.35
C GLU A 127 -9.26 -0.61 7.13
N TYR A 128 -8.35 -0.35 8.08
CA TYR A 128 -7.50 0.85 8.09
C TYR A 128 -6.54 0.93 6.89
N ALA A 129 -5.97 -0.19 6.47
CA ALA A 129 -4.93 -0.27 5.44
C ALA A 129 -5.52 -0.49 4.04
N GLY A 130 -6.21 0.50 3.47
CA GLY A 130 -6.65 0.47 2.09
C GLY A 130 -8.16 0.59 1.88
N ALA A 131 -8.99 0.11 2.82
CA ALA A 131 -10.45 0.22 2.77
C ALA A 131 -11.02 -0.11 1.36
N SER A 132 -11.72 0.82 0.70
CA SER A 132 -12.21 0.69 -0.68
C SER A 132 -11.41 1.55 -1.68
N GLY A 133 -10.07 1.54 -1.56
CA GLY A 133 -9.14 2.27 -2.42
C GLY A 133 -8.54 3.52 -1.78
N GLY A 134 -7.29 3.77 -2.09
CA GLY A 134 -6.48 4.83 -1.50
C GLY A 134 -6.41 6.10 -2.33
N PHE A 135 -6.34 7.23 -1.65
CA PHE A 135 -6.16 8.57 -2.21
C PHE A 135 -5.01 9.29 -1.49
N ILE A 136 -4.55 10.38 -2.06
CA ILE A 136 -3.54 11.26 -1.47
C ILE A 136 -3.97 12.71 -1.66
N ASP A 137 -3.68 13.59 -0.70
CA ASP A 137 -3.89 15.01 -0.92
C ASP A 137 -2.67 15.67 -1.58
N LYS A 138 -2.80 16.93 -1.97
CA LYS A 138 -1.73 17.69 -2.64
C LYS A 138 -0.45 17.85 -1.81
N TYR A 139 -0.50 17.54 -0.52
CA TYR A 139 0.63 17.59 0.41
C TYR A 139 1.18 16.22 0.80
N GLY A 140 0.61 15.16 0.22
CA GLY A 140 1.08 13.79 0.41
C GLY A 140 0.47 13.07 1.60
N TYR A 141 -0.64 13.53 2.16
CA TYR A 141 -1.35 12.81 3.22
C TYR A 141 -2.24 11.73 2.61
N PRO A 142 -1.99 10.42 2.91
CA PRO A 142 -2.82 9.35 2.40
C PRO A 142 -4.11 9.19 3.22
N PHE A 143 -5.20 8.89 2.51
CA PHE A 143 -6.49 8.52 3.07
C PHE A 143 -7.19 7.54 2.13
N CYS A 144 -8.35 6.99 2.51
CA CYS A 144 -9.03 5.98 1.71
C CYS A 144 -10.52 6.28 1.57
N ARG A 145 -11.13 5.74 0.54
CA ARG A 145 -12.57 5.63 0.39
C ARG A 145 -13.09 4.60 1.42
N GLY A 146 -13.68 5.09 2.51
CA GLY A 146 -14.06 4.32 3.70
C GLY A 146 -13.23 4.63 4.94
N ARG A 147 -12.17 5.48 4.82
CA ARG A 147 -11.35 5.90 5.97
C ARG A 147 -10.69 7.27 5.78
N VAL A 148 -10.95 8.18 6.67
CA VAL A 148 -10.22 9.46 6.78
C VAL A 148 -9.54 9.52 8.14
N PHE A 149 -8.19 9.43 8.17
CA PHE A 149 -7.37 9.27 9.38
C PHE A 149 -7.83 8.09 10.25
N GLN A 150 -8.29 8.35 11.48
CA GLN A 150 -8.77 7.32 12.41
C GLN A 150 -10.27 7.02 12.26
N ASN A 151 -10.97 7.75 11.41
CA ASN A 151 -12.41 7.56 11.22
C ASN A 151 -12.64 6.47 10.16
N LEU A 152 -13.02 5.30 10.62
CA LEU A 152 -13.45 4.17 9.79
C LEU A 152 -14.95 4.24 9.55
N GLU A 153 -15.37 3.95 8.33
CA GLU A 153 -16.78 3.86 7.96
C GLU A 153 -17.27 2.41 8.05
N VAL A 154 -18.56 2.23 8.31
CA VAL A 154 -19.24 0.96 8.14
C VAL A 154 -19.54 0.77 6.65
N ASP A 155 -19.29 -0.42 6.12
CA ASP A 155 -19.67 -0.79 4.75
C ASP A 155 -21.17 -1.05 4.66
N LYS A 156 -21.85 -0.18 3.93
CA LYS A 156 -23.30 -0.27 3.62
C LYS A 156 -23.54 -0.40 2.11
N GLY A 157 -22.51 -0.82 1.36
CA GLY A 157 -22.54 -0.86 -0.09
C GLY A 157 -22.31 0.49 -0.78
N GLN A 158 -22.00 1.55 -0.02
CA GLN A 158 -21.80 2.92 -0.55
C GLN A 158 -20.59 3.02 -1.52
N TYR A 159 -19.71 2.02 -1.52
CA TYR A 159 -18.50 1.99 -2.35
C TYR A 159 -18.39 0.70 -3.17
N ASP A 160 -19.50 0.16 -3.67
CA ASP A 160 -19.56 -1.10 -4.43
C ASP A 160 -19.32 -0.92 -5.94
N THR A 161 -19.06 0.29 -6.41
CA THR A 161 -18.72 0.56 -7.80
C THR A 161 -17.20 0.57 -7.98
N PRO A 162 -16.65 -0.17 -8.98
CA PRO A 162 -15.25 -0.06 -9.36
C PRO A 162 -14.90 1.38 -9.73
N MET A 163 -13.74 1.86 -9.28
CA MET A 163 -13.31 3.21 -9.65
C MET A 163 -11.79 3.35 -9.64
N GLU A 164 -11.31 4.32 -10.40
CA GLU A 164 -9.92 4.73 -10.35
C GLU A 164 -9.60 5.33 -8.98
N VAL A 165 -8.46 4.92 -8.42
CA VAL A 165 -7.93 5.39 -7.13
C VAL A 165 -6.50 5.88 -7.31
N PHE A 166 -5.93 6.52 -6.30
CA PHE A 166 -4.54 6.94 -6.39
C PHE A 166 -3.58 5.79 -6.08
N TRP A 167 -3.86 4.97 -5.08
CA TRP A 167 -3.03 3.84 -4.69
C TRP A 167 -3.87 2.64 -4.25
N ALA A 168 -3.32 1.46 -4.52
CA ALA A 168 -3.79 0.17 -4.03
C ALA A 168 -2.93 -0.25 -2.83
N THR A 169 -3.55 -0.88 -1.83
CA THR A 169 -2.86 -1.30 -0.60
C THR A 169 -1.95 -2.49 -0.81
N GLY A 170 -0.75 -2.45 -0.20
CA GLY A 170 0.15 -3.61 -0.17
C GLY A 170 -0.40 -4.81 0.62
N ALA A 171 -1.49 -4.65 1.37
CA ALA A 171 -2.13 -5.77 2.07
C ALA A 171 -2.73 -6.79 1.09
N CYS A 172 -3.32 -6.31 -0.03
CA CYS A 172 -3.78 -7.14 -1.14
C CYS A 172 -3.76 -6.31 -2.43
N MET A 173 -2.66 -6.38 -3.17
CA MET A 173 -2.45 -5.63 -4.42
C MET A 173 -2.29 -6.57 -5.58
N PHE A 174 -3.17 -6.46 -6.56
CA PHE A 174 -3.00 -7.04 -7.89
C PHE A 174 -2.20 -6.07 -8.75
N VAL A 175 -1.19 -6.55 -9.47
CA VAL A 175 -0.37 -5.71 -10.35
C VAL A 175 0.07 -6.51 -11.57
N ARG A 176 0.11 -5.88 -12.75
CA ARG A 176 0.69 -6.49 -13.95
C ARG A 176 2.18 -6.70 -13.74
N ALA A 177 2.64 -7.93 -13.96
CA ALA A 177 4.02 -8.31 -13.69
C ALA A 177 5.03 -7.53 -14.55
N ASP A 178 4.73 -7.35 -15.83
CA ASP A 178 5.55 -6.58 -16.76
C ASP A 178 5.69 -5.11 -16.32
N LEU A 179 4.58 -4.49 -15.90
CA LEU A 179 4.56 -3.11 -15.45
C LEU A 179 5.23 -2.94 -14.08
N TYR A 180 5.07 -3.93 -13.16
CA TYR A 180 5.80 -3.95 -11.90
C TYR A 180 7.32 -3.88 -12.15
N HIS A 181 7.83 -4.74 -13.02
CA HIS A 181 9.26 -4.76 -13.36
C HIS A 181 9.69 -3.53 -14.17
N LYS A 182 8.86 -3.07 -15.12
CA LYS A 182 9.13 -1.89 -15.94
C LYS A 182 9.36 -0.62 -15.12
N VAL A 183 8.60 -0.42 -14.04
CA VAL A 183 8.79 0.74 -13.16
C VAL A 183 9.79 0.49 -12.03
N GLY A 184 10.47 -0.68 -12.01
CA GLY A 184 11.54 -1.03 -11.08
C GLY A 184 11.07 -1.63 -9.75
N GLY A 185 9.84 -2.18 -9.67
CA GLY A 185 9.30 -2.82 -8.49
C GLY A 185 9.06 -1.86 -7.32
N LEU A 186 9.01 -2.37 -6.10
CA LEU A 186 8.97 -1.57 -4.88
C LEU A 186 10.34 -0.94 -4.60
N ASP A 187 10.37 0.26 -4.03
CA ASP A 187 11.64 0.91 -3.68
C ASP A 187 12.17 0.38 -2.34
N ASP A 188 13.24 -0.39 -2.37
CA ASP A 188 13.87 -1.02 -1.21
C ASP A 188 14.23 -0.04 -0.08
N SER A 189 14.47 1.23 -0.42
CA SER A 189 14.84 2.26 0.56
C SER A 189 13.72 2.63 1.53
N PHE A 190 12.47 2.26 1.24
CA PHE A 190 11.33 2.48 2.14
C PHE A 190 11.33 1.50 3.30
N PHE A 191 11.75 0.27 3.12
CA PHE A 191 11.67 -0.84 4.06
C PHE A 191 10.23 -1.31 4.30
N ALA A 192 9.36 -0.43 4.81
CA ALA A 192 7.92 -0.63 5.00
C ALA A 192 7.22 0.72 5.11
N HIS A 193 5.96 0.78 4.73
CA HIS A 193 5.06 1.95 4.61
C HIS A 193 5.44 2.93 3.50
N MET A 194 4.46 3.30 2.69
CA MET A 194 4.52 4.21 1.53
C MET A 194 5.17 3.61 0.27
N GLU A 195 5.76 2.40 0.31
CA GLU A 195 6.34 1.74 -0.87
C GLU A 195 5.29 1.37 -1.91
N GLU A 196 4.11 0.96 -1.48
CA GLU A 196 2.96 0.67 -2.34
C GLU A 196 2.40 1.95 -2.98
N ILE A 197 2.36 3.04 -2.22
CA ILE A 197 1.94 4.36 -2.72
C ILE A 197 2.96 4.88 -3.73
N ASP A 198 4.25 4.70 -3.47
CA ASP A 198 5.34 5.05 -4.39
C ASP A 198 5.24 4.27 -5.70
N LEU A 199 5.00 2.95 -5.63
CA LEU A 199 4.80 2.11 -6.81
C LEU A 199 3.60 2.60 -7.64
N CYS A 200 2.45 2.80 -7.00
CA CYS A 200 1.25 3.28 -7.66
C CYS A 200 1.47 4.67 -8.29
N TRP A 201 2.19 5.56 -7.61
CA TRP A 201 2.50 6.88 -8.19
C TRP A 201 3.40 6.78 -9.41
N ARG A 202 4.42 5.90 -9.39
CA ARG A 202 5.28 5.66 -10.56
C ARG A 202 4.50 5.06 -11.73
N LEU A 203 3.58 4.13 -11.48
CA LEU A 203 2.68 3.60 -12.50
C LEU A 203 1.80 4.70 -13.10
N LYS A 204 1.20 5.57 -12.27
CA LYS A 204 0.41 6.72 -12.73
C LYS A 204 1.28 7.75 -13.50
N ASN A 205 2.49 8.01 -13.06
CA ASN A 205 3.45 8.85 -13.77
C ASN A 205 3.83 8.27 -15.15
N ALA A 206 3.87 6.94 -15.27
CA ALA A 206 4.07 6.24 -16.55
C ALA A 206 2.82 6.21 -17.46
N GLY A 207 1.69 6.79 -17.00
CA GLY A 207 0.45 6.93 -17.78
C GLY A 207 -0.58 5.83 -17.52
N TYR A 208 -0.36 4.95 -16.54
CA TYR A 208 -1.30 3.89 -16.19
C TYR A 208 -2.27 4.31 -15.08
N GLN A 209 -3.28 3.50 -14.88
CA GLN A 209 -4.33 3.69 -13.88
C GLN A 209 -4.21 2.67 -12.76
N VAL A 210 -4.72 3.03 -11.59
CA VAL A 210 -4.85 2.15 -10.41
C VAL A 210 -6.31 2.12 -10.01
N TYR A 211 -6.86 0.92 -9.75
CA TYR A 211 -8.28 0.75 -9.48
C TYR A 211 -8.55 0.09 -8.12
N CYS A 212 -9.77 0.24 -7.66
CA CYS A 212 -10.39 -0.61 -6.64
C CYS A 212 -11.56 -1.35 -7.27
N CYS A 213 -11.60 -2.69 -7.09
CA CYS A 213 -12.65 -3.58 -7.55
C CYS A 213 -13.44 -4.13 -6.34
N PRO A 214 -14.53 -3.48 -5.92
CA PRO A 214 -15.26 -3.87 -4.71
C PRO A 214 -16.08 -5.17 -4.85
N GLN A 215 -16.21 -5.73 -6.06
CA GLN A 215 -16.80 -7.05 -6.30
C GLN A 215 -15.92 -8.16 -5.68
N SER A 216 -14.63 -7.91 -5.56
CA SER A 216 -13.71 -8.70 -4.77
C SER A 216 -13.61 -8.13 -3.35
N ARG A 217 -13.65 -9.00 -2.33
CA ARG A 217 -13.60 -8.63 -0.91
C ARG A 217 -12.63 -9.53 -0.18
N VAL A 218 -11.87 -8.94 0.74
CA VAL A 218 -11.01 -9.68 1.66
C VAL A 218 -11.08 -9.08 3.05
N TYR A 219 -10.76 -9.87 4.07
CA TYR A 219 -10.77 -9.46 5.47
C TYR A 219 -9.35 -9.44 6.02
N HIS A 220 -8.94 -8.34 6.61
CA HIS A 220 -7.58 -8.12 7.10
C HIS A 220 -7.57 -7.92 8.62
N ILE A 221 -6.67 -8.61 9.33
CA ILE A 221 -6.48 -8.41 10.77
C ILE A 221 -5.90 -7.03 11.04
N GLY A 222 -4.86 -6.67 10.31
CA GLY A 222 -4.17 -5.39 10.44
C GLY A 222 -3.29 -5.26 11.69
N GLY A 223 -2.06 -4.78 11.50
CA GLY A 223 -1.12 -4.58 12.61
C GLY A 223 -0.38 -5.83 13.07
N GLY A 224 -0.45 -6.94 12.31
CA GLY A 224 0.20 -8.20 12.64
C GLY A 224 1.72 -8.12 12.70
N THR A 225 2.35 -7.31 11.86
CA THR A 225 3.82 -7.21 11.77
C THR A 225 4.40 -6.01 12.51
N LEU A 226 3.70 -4.87 12.52
CA LEU A 226 4.12 -3.66 13.26
C LEU A 226 2.95 -3.13 14.09
N PRO A 227 3.09 -3.02 15.42
CA PRO A 227 2.05 -2.48 16.29
C PRO A 227 1.57 -1.10 15.83
N LYS A 228 0.25 -0.84 15.97
CA LYS A 228 -0.38 0.42 15.50
C LYS A 228 0.29 1.67 16.08
N ASN A 229 0.76 1.63 17.33
CA ASN A 229 1.39 2.74 18.07
C ASN A 229 2.87 2.45 18.34
N SER A 230 3.70 2.41 17.29
CA SER A 230 5.13 2.15 17.44
C SER A 230 5.92 3.37 16.95
N PRO A 231 6.88 3.88 17.75
CA PRO A 231 7.76 4.98 17.34
C PRO A 231 8.52 4.70 16.03
N ARG A 232 8.83 3.42 15.76
CA ARG A 232 9.41 3.00 14.48
C ARG A 232 8.45 3.25 13.31
N LYS A 233 7.16 3.02 13.49
CA LYS A 233 6.13 3.30 12.47
C LYS A 233 6.01 4.80 12.21
N THR A 234 6.03 5.62 13.26
CA THR A 234 6.07 7.08 13.15
C THR A 234 7.28 7.53 12.34
N TYR A 235 8.49 7.06 12.70
CA TYR A 235 9.71 7.36 11.94
C TYR A 235 9.60 7.00 10.46
N LEU A 236 9.15 5.78 10.14
CA LEU A 236 9.02 5.33 8.74
C LEU A 236 8.01 6.18 7.97
N ASN A 237 6.84 6.47 8.55
CA ASN A 237 5.80 7.25 7.90
C ASN A 237 6.29 8.67 7.54
N PHE A 238 6.94 9.37 8.47
CA PHE A 238 7.42 10.73 8.21
C PHE A 238 8.58 10.75 7.21
N ARG A 239 9.59 9.87 7.38
CA ARG A 239 10.73 9.77 6.45
C ARG A 239 10.30 9.38 5.04
N ASN A 240 9.48 8.35 4.95
CA ASN A 240 9.07 7.77 3.66
C ASN A 240 8.12 8.70 2.91
N ASN A 241 7.24 9.41 3.61
CA ASN A 241 6.35 10.36 2.98
C ASN A 241 7.12 11.52 2.31
N LEU A 242 8.12 12.10 2.98
CA LEU A 242 8.99 13.11 2.37
C LEU A 242 9.78 12.55 1.18
N SER A 243 10.24 11.30 1.28
CA SER A 243 10.95 10.60 0.20
C SER A 243 10.02 10.37 -1.02
N LEU A 244 8.79 9.93 -0.77
CA LEU A 244 7.73 9.76 -1.76
C LEU A 244 7.48 11.05 -2.54
N LEU A 245 7.33 12.17 -1.84
CA LEU A 245 7.09 13.49 -2.43
C LEU A 245 8.26 13.97 -3.30
N VAL A 246 9.49 13.82 -2.82
CA VAL A 246 10.69 14.20 -3.60
C VAL A 246 10.80 13.37 -4.87
N LYS A 247 10.53 12.07 -4.80
CA LYS A 247 10.63 11.18 -5.97
C LYS A 247 9.57 11.48 -7.03
N ASN A 248 8.33 11.73 -6.64
CA ASN A 248 7.19 11.62 -7.55
C ASN A 248 6.53 12.95 -7.94
N LEU A 249 6.67 14.02 -7.16
CA LEU A 249 6.04 15.30 -7.48
C LEU A 249 6.65 15.98 -8.71
N PRO A 250 5.87 16.71 -9.54
CA PRO A 250 6.41 17.56 -10.60
C PRO A 250 7.46 18.56 -10.09
N LYS A 251 8.53 18.79 -10.88
CA LYS A 251 9.69 19.62 -10.49
C LYS A 251 9.30 21.01 -9.98
N LYS A 252 8.32 21.65 -10.61
CA LYS A 252 7.88 23.02 -10.26
C LYS A 252 7.25 23.10 -8.86
N ARG A 253 6.82 21.98 -8.28
CA ARG A 253 6.02 21.92 -7.04
C ARG A 253 6.77 21.34 -5.86
N VAL A 254 7.78 20.50 -6.08
CA VAL A 254 8.42 19.69 -5.05
C VAL A 254 8.98 20.52 -3.89
N HIS A 255 9.74 21.60 -4.19
CA HIS A 255 10.38 22.40 -3.11
C HIS A 255 9.36 23.08 -2.21
N ARG A 256 8.31 23.70 -2.80
CA ARG A 256 7.27 24.38 -2.02
C ARG A 256 6.46 23.41 -1.18
N ILE A 257 6.12 22.24 -1.73
CA ILE A 257 5.35 21.23 -1.01
C ILE A 257 6.17 20.62 0.12
N ILE A 258 7.46 20.29 -0.11
CA ILE A 258 8.35 19.78 0.94
C ILE A 258 8.50 20.78 2.09
N LEU A 259 8.73 22.08 1.79
CA LEU A 259 8.82 23.09 2.83
C LEU A 259 7.55 23.17 3.68
N TYR A 260 6.38 23.23 3.02
CA TYR A 260 5.09 23.24 3.71
C TYR A 260 4.86 21.97 4.53
N ARG A 261 5.23 20.81 3.98
CA ARG A 261 5.09 19.54 4.67
C ARG A 261 5.97 19.45 5.92
N ILE A 262 7.21 19.93 5.86
CA ILE A 262 8.12 20.00 7.03
C ILE A 262 7.49 20.84 8.15
N LEU A 263 6.88 21.98 7.83
CA LEU A 263 6.18 22.80 8.81
C LEU A 263 4.99 22.03 9.46
N LEU A 264 4.19 21.33 8.67
CA LEU A 264 3.09 20.50 9.20
C LEU A 264 3.61 19.33 10.05
N ASP A 265 4.72 18.72 9.67
CA ASP A 265 5.35 17.65 10.43
C ASP A 265 5.85 18.14 11.81
N TRP A 266 6.34 19.38 11.90
CA TRP A 266 6.69 20.02 13.18
C TRP A 266 5.46 20.22 14.06
N VAL A 267 4.34 20.66 13.48
CA VAL A 267 3.07 20.76 14.22
C VAL A 267 2.62 19.40 14.74
N ALA A 268 2.73 18.35 13.92
CA ALA A 268 2.42 16.98 14.35
C ALA A 268 3.39 16.49 15.45
N ALA A 269 4.68 16.83 15.36
CA ALA A 269 5.66 16.49 16.39
C ALA A 269 5.32 17.15 17.74
N LEU A 270 4.98 18.45 17.74
CA LEU A 270 4.52 19.13 18.95
C LEU A 270 3.28 18.49 19.55
N LYS A 271 2.31 18.08 18.70
CA LYS A 271 1.13 17.36 19.17
C LYS A 271 1.52 16.07 19.90
N PHE A 272 2.44 15.25 19.37
CA PHE A 272 2.92 14.06 20.07
C PHE A 272 3.52 14.38 21.44
N LEU A 273 4.24 15.50 21.55
CA LEU A 273 4.80 15.93 22.84
C LEU A 273 3.69 16.26 23.85
N PHE A 274 2.66 17.02 23.44
CA PHE A 274 1.52 17.36 24.28
C PHE A 274 0.64 16.14 24.65
N GLU A 275 0.60 15.12 23.81
CA GLU A 275 -0.09 13.84 24.06
C GLU A 275 0.73 12.86 24.93
N GLY A 276 1.89 13.29 25.44
CA GLY A 276 2.73 12.44 26.30
C GLY A 276 3.50 11.36 25.54
N CYS A 277 3.73 11.54 24.22
CA CYS A 277 4.45 10.61 23.38
C CYS A 277 5.83 11.19 22.94
N PRO A 278 6.79 11.44 23.86
CA PRO A 278 8.07 12.09 23.55
C PRO A 278 8.96 11.25 22.62
N LYS A 279 8.78 9.91 22.61
CA LYS A 279 9.50 9.05 21.68
C LYS A 279 9.08 9.32 20.23
N ASP A 280 7.78 9.48 19.95
CA ASP A 280 7.27 9.81 18.63
C ASP A 280 7.70 11.20 18.17
N PHE A 281 7.72 12.19 19.08
CA PHE A 281 8.33 13.50 18.85
C PHE A 281 9.77 13.36 18.34
N GLY A 282 10.63 12.62 19.07
CA GLY A 282 12.02 12.39 18.65
C GLY A 282 12.16 11.67 17.32
N MET A 283 11.22 10.77 16.99
CA MET A 283 11.22 10.03 15.72
C MET A 283 10.92 10.92 14.51
N VAL A 284 10.15 12.01 14.65
CA VAL A 284 9.94 12.97 13.56
C VAL A 284 11.26 13.67 13.20
N PHE A 285 12.04 14.12 14.21
CA PHE A 285 13.36 14.72 13.97
C PHE A 285 14.32 13.74 13.31
N LYS A 286 14.37 12.49 13.79
CA LYS A 286 15.19 11.45 13.19
C LYS A 286 14.78 11.18 11.75
N ALA A 287 13.47 11.17 11.47
CA ALA A 287 12.94 10.99 10.12
C ALA A 287 13.41 12.09 9.17
N HIS A 288 13.33 13.36 9.60
CA HIS A 288 13.81 14.50 8.80
C HIS A 288 15.33 14.45 8.60
N TRP A 289 16.09 14.14 9.63
CA TRP A 289 17.54 13.99 9.52
C TRP A 289 17.94 12.94 8.48
N ASP A 290 17.35 11.74 8.58
CA ASP A 290 17.63 10.64 7.66
C ASP A 290 17.10 10.94 6.24
N PHE A 291 16.00 11.66 6.11
CA PHE A 291 15.52 12.15 4.81
C PHE A 291 16.55 13.09 4.15
N TYR A 292 17.12 14.06 4.87
CA TYR A 292 18.13 14.96 4.32
C TYR A 292 19.40 14.21 3.91
N ARG A 293 19.84 13.23 4.69
CA ARG A 293 20.99 12.38 4.33
C ARG A 293 20.78 11.59 3.05
N ARG A 294 19.54 11.26 2.73
CA ARG A 294 19.14 10.48 1.53
C ARG A 294 18.82 11.35 0.32
N LEU A 295 18.79 12.67 0.43
CA LEU A 295 18.36 13.56 -0.65
C LEU A 295 19.15 13.37 -1.95
N LYS A 296 20.44 13.05 -1.89
CA LYS A 296 21.25 12.77 -3.08
C LYS A 296 20.71 11.55 -3.84
N SER A 297 20.58 10.42 -3.15
CA SER A 297 20.03 9.19 -3.72
C SER A 297 18.58 9.36 -4.21
N LEU A 298 17.74 10.08 -3.46
CA LEU A 298 16.36 10.36 -3.88
C LEU A 298 16.31 11.21 -5.16
N ARG A 299 17.24 12.16 -5.34
CA ARG A 299 17.34 12.96 -6.56
C ARG A 299 17.84 12.15 -7.75
N GLU A 300 18.72 11.16 -7.53
CA GLU A 300 19.14 10.20 -8.54
C GLU A 300 17.95 9.36 -8.99
N LYS A 301 17.26 8.68 -8.07
CA LYS A 301 16.04 7.91 -8.36
C LYS A 301 14.96 8.74 -9.06
N ARG A 302 14.84 10.02 -8.71
CA ARG A 302 13.90 10.94 -9.35
C ARG A 302 14.19 11.14 -10.84
N ARG A 303 15.46 11.10 -11.29
CA ARG A 303 15.80 11.31 -12.70
C ARG A 303 15.31 10.19 -13.60
N ASP A 304 15.15 9.01 -13.02
CA ASP A 304 14.73 7.80 -13.73
C ASP A 304 13.19 7.67 -13.79
N CYS A 305 12.47 8.60 -13.15
CA CYS A 305 11.01 8.59 -13.12
C CYS A 305 10.42 9.67 -14.03
N GLU A 306 9.35 9.35 -14.72
CA GLU A 306 8.48 10.36 -15.35
C GLU A 306 7.76 11.16 -14.26
N HIS A 307 7.36 12.39 -14.55
CA HIS A 307 6.67 13.26 -13.61
C HIS A 307 5.53 13.98 -14.32
N ARG A 308 4.33 13.46 -14.12
CA ARG A 308 3.10 14.01 -14.67
C ARG A 308 2.21 14.58 -13.57
N GLN A 309 1.24 15.36 -13.92
CA GLN A 309 0.08 15.59 -13.06
C GLN A 309 -0.82 14.39 -13.22
N VAL A 310 -1.02 13.64 -12.11
CA VAL A 310 -1.76 12.39 -12.12
C VAL A 310 -3.19 12.59 -11.58
N SER A 311 -4.10 11.68 -11.92
CA SER A 311 -5.49 11.63 -11.44
C SER A 311 -5.59 11.20 -9.97
N CYS A 312 -6.76 11.42 -9.36
CA CYS A 312 -7.12 11.00 -8.01
C CYS A 312 -6.31 11.65 -6.87
N VAL A 313 -5.71 12.81 -7.12
CA VAL A 313 -5.11 13.64 -6.07
C VAL A 313 -6.15 14.61 -5.53
N TYR A 314 -6.39 14.58 -4.22
CA TYR A 314 -7.24 15.55 -3.55
C TYR A 314 -6.55 16.91 -3.49
N TRP A 315 -7.11 17.91 -4.20
CA TRP A 315 -6.44 19.20 -4.40
C TRP A 315 -6.50 20.14 -3.20
N ARG A 316 -7.22 19.75 -2.15
CA ARG A 316 -7.28 20.49 -0.90
C ARG A 316 -6.30 19.92 0.12
N ASN A 317 -6.45 20.29 1.39
CA ASN A 317 -5.69 19.77 2.51
C ASN A 317 -6.63 18.90 3.36
N ILE A 318 -6.45 17.57 3.31
CA ILE A 318 -7.32 16.63 4.02
C ILE A 318 -7.18 16.77 5.55
N VAL A 319 -6.00 17.20 6.06
CA VAL A 319 -5.80 17.47 7.49
C VAL A 319 -6.65 18.66 7.92
N PHE A 320 -6.62 19.75 7.15
CA PHE A 320 -7.44 20.94 7.42
C PHE A 320 -8.93 20.62 7.35
N ASP A 321 -9.35 19.92 6.30
CA ASP A 321 -10.75 19.54 6.10
C ASP A 321 -11.26 18.63 7.22
N ASN A 322 -10.42 17.71 7.71
CA ASN A 322 -10.78 16.82 8.83
C ASN A 322 -10.80 17.53 10.18
N VAL A 323 -9.77 18.32 10.49
CA VAL A 323 -9.58 18.93 11.82
C VAL A 323 -10.48 20.16 12.00
N PHE A 324 -10.54 21.04 11.00
CA PHE A 324 -11.25 22.34 11.11
C PHE A 324 -12.63 22.35 10.48
N LEU A 325 -12.86 21.58 9.39
CA LEU A 325 -14.18 21.51 8.74
C LEU A 325 -14.98 20.26 9.16
N GLY A 326 -14.41 19.40 10.02
CA GLY A 326 -15.11 18.24 10.58
C GLY A 326 -15.41 17.13 9.58
N LYS A 327 -14.81 17.12 8.38
CA LYS A 327 -15.02 16.08 7.38
C LYS A 327 -14.34 14.78 7.79
N LYS A 328 -15.11 13.83 8.22
CA LYS A 328 -14.65 12.54 8.77
C LYS A 328 -14.81 11.37 7.81
N LYS A 329 -15.61 11.53 6.74
CA LYS A 329 -15.93 10.49 5.76
C LYS A 329 -15.48 10.90 4.37
N TYR A 330 -15.15 9.90 3.56
CA TYR A 330 -14.81 10.13 2.15
C TYR A 330 -16.00 10.75 1.39
N SER A 331 -17.22 10.29 1.66
CA SER A 331 -18.45 10.80 1.03
C SER A 331 -18.77 12.29 1.31
N GLU A 332 -18.07 12.90 2.27
CA GLU A 332 -18.18 14.35 2.55
C GLU A 332 -17.24 15.20 1.70
N LEU A 333 -16.35 14.56 0.92
CA LEU A 333 -15.44 15.22 0.00
C LEU A 333 -16.13 15.42 -1.35
N LYS A 334 -15.86 16.55 -2.01
CA LYS A 334 -16.44 16.83 -3.34
C LYS A 334 -15.58 16.19 -4.43
N GLU A 335 -16.21 15.50 -5.38
CA GLU A 335 -15.53 14.90 -6.54
C GLU A 335 -14.74 15.96 -7.35
N SER A 336 -15.28 17.18 -7.47
CA SER A 336 -14.60 18.30 -8.14
C SER A 336 -13.30 18.74 -7.49
N ASP A 337 -13.03 18.32 -6.25
CA ASP A 337 -11.79 18.61 -5.53
C ASP A 337 -10.67 17.59 -5.86
N PHE A 338 -10.95 16.56 -6.67
CA PHE A 338 -9.96 15.58 -7.11
C PHE A 338 -9.49 15.88 -8.55
N THR A 339 -8.21 15.61 -8.81
CA THR A 339 -7.67 15.68 -10.18
C THR A 339 -8.24 14.55 -11.04
N THR A 340 -8.49 14.84 -12.31
CA THR A 340 -8.93 13.89 -13.34
C THR A 340 -7.83 13.63 -14.36
N ALA A 341 -7.93 12.55 -15.13
CA ALA A 341 -6.97 12.20 -16.19
C ALA A 341 -6.88 13.27 -17.28
N SER A 342 -7.98 13.98 -17.57
CA SER A 342 -8.02 15.08 -18.55
C SER A 342 -7.22 16.32 -18.13
N GLN A 343 -6.88 16.46 -16.86
CA GLN A 343 -6.04 17.55 -16.32
C GLN A 343 -4.55 17.18 -16.32
N SER A 344 -4.18 16.00 -16.80
CA SER A 344 -2.81 15.48 -16.79
C SER A 344 -2.02 15.78 -18.06
N LEU A 345 -2.56 16.60 -18.99
CA LEU A 345 -1.92 17.02 -20.23
C LEU A 345 -1.19 18.38 -20.08
#